data_1a15c58abc79e978b61161e2742e313f
#
_entry.id   1a15c58abc79e978b61161e2742e313f
#
_cell.length_a   1.000
_cell.length_b   1.000
_cell.length_c   1.000
_cell.angle_alpha   90.00
_cell.angle_beta   90.00
_cell.angle_gamma   90.00
#
_symmetry.space_group_name_H-M   'P 1'
#
loop_
_entity.id
_entity.type
_entity.pdbx_description
1 polymer ?
#
loop_
_entity_poly.entity_id
_entity_poly.type
_entity_poly.pdbx_seq_one_letter_code
_entity_poly.pdbx_strand_id
1 'polypeptide(L)'
;MLRGITPPELATPAHSPGMDVAMTPRMAAGGLVDLKLGHYSKDGVEVIDVEGEIDIYTAPRLRELLIDLAGKNNYQLIVNLEKVGFLDSTGLGVLVGGLKRVRPHDGSLDLVCTQERILKIFKITGLTKVFGIYQTVDQAIAARK
;
A
#
# COMPACT_ATOMS: atom_id res chain seq x y z
N MET A 1 3.81 -25.68 7.57
CA MET A 1 3.06 -25.74 7.16
C MET A 1 3.14 -25.47 6.91
N LEU A 2 3.38 -24.93 7.34
CA LEU A 2 2.84 -24.80 6.93
C LEU A 2 2.93 -24.37 6.68
N ARG A 3 3.28 -24.01 7.15
CA ARG A 3 2.83 -23.79 6.63
C ARG A 3 2.77 -23.35 6.56
N GLY A 4 3.35 -23.05 6.95
CA GLY A 4 2.67 -22.84 6.62
C GLY A 4 2.98 -22.38 6.51
N ILE A 5 3.18 -22.02 6.92
CA ILE A 5 2.78 -21.85 6.56
C ILE A 5 2.78 -21.44 6.35
N THR A 6 3.11 -21.27 6.88
CA THR A 6 2.45 -21.16 6.39
C THR A 6 2.48 -20.73 6.19
N PRO A 7 2.76 -20.35 6.44
CA PRO A 7 2.26 -20.26 6.07
C PRO A 7 2.25 -19.89 5.87
N PRO A 8 2.27 -19.39 6.25
CA PRO A 8 1.64 -19.30 5.84
C PRO A 8 1.65 -19.02 5.66
N GLU A 9 1.69 -18.60 6.19
CA GLU A 9 1.03 -18.60 5.83
C GLU A 9 1.05 -18.30 5.54
N LEU A 10 1.51 -18.26 5.81
CA LEU A 10 1.03 -18.28 5.39
C LEU A 10 0.86 -18.03 5.13
N ALA A 11 1.06 -17.67 5.45
CA ALA A 11 0.38 -17.64 5.06
C ALA A 11 0.26 -17.32 4.92
N THR A 12 0.36 -17.27 5.24
CA THR A 12 -0.33 -17.19 4.97
C THR A 12 -0.43 -16.90 4.86
N PRO A 13 -0.45 -16.35 5.00
CA PRO A 13 -1.01 -16.32 4.85
C PRO A 13 -1.09 -16.19 4.65
N ALA A 14 -1.12 -15.89 4.97
CA ALA A 14 -1.70 -15.94 4.76
C ALA A 14 -1.79 -15.81 4.59
N HIS A 15 -1.86 -15.67 4.64
CA HIS A 15 -2.39 -15.71 4.47
C HIS A 15 -2.63 -15.34 4.47
N SER A 16 -2.78 -14.73 4.87
CA SER A 16 -3.37 -14.54 5.03
C SER A 16 -3.54 -14.25 5.24
N PRO A 17 -3.79 -14.09 5.37
CA PRO A 17 -4.05 -13.81 5.76
C PRO A 17 -3.99 -13.46 6.03
N GLY A 18 -4.04 -13.32 6.02
CA GLY A 18 -4.14 -13.06 6.44
C GLY A 18 -3.63 -12.86 6.79
N MET A 19 -3.69 -12.92 7.15
CA MET A 19 -3.27 -12.82 7.72
C MET A 19 -2.65 -12.74 8.15
N ASP A 20 -2.62 -12.82 8.27
CA ASP A 20 -2.08 -12.68 8.81
C ASP A 20 -1.53 -12.60 9.28
N VAL A 21 -1.81 -12.89 9.03
CA VAL A 21 -1.18 -12.87 9.67
C VAL A 21 -0.61 -12.60 10.34
N ALA A 22 -0.59 -13.37 10.11
CA ALA A 22 -0.30 -13.07 11.46
C ALA A 22 0.60 -11.92 11.59
N MET A 23 0.03 -10.99 11.96
CA MET A 23 0.70 -9.76 12.16
C MET A 23 1.21 -9.65 13.57
N THR A 24 2.51 -9.50 13.76
CA THR A 24 3.06 -9.28 15.08
C THR A 24 3.14 -7.78 15.32
N PRO A 25 2.40 -7.25 16.27
CA PRO A 25 2.50 -5.84 16.58
C PRO A 25 3.89 -5.49 17.05
N ARG A 26 4.37 -4.35 16.60
CA ARG A 26 5.68 -3.87 16.98
C ARG A 26 5.55 -2.84 18.11
N MET A 27 6.38 -2.99 19.11
CA MET A 27 6.44 -2.00 20.17
C MET A 27 7.24 -0.80 19.69
N ALA A 28 6.65 0.37 19.86
CA ALA A 28 7.31 1.64 19.60
C ALA A 28 7.26 2.47 20.84
N ALA A 29 8.00 3.57 20.86
CA ALA A 29 7.93 4.50 21.97
C ALA A 29 6.48 4.94 22.12
N GLY A 30 5.89 4.68 23.24
CA GLY A 30 4.52 5.06 23.49
C GLY A 30 3.48 4.05 23.10
N GLY A 31 3.87 2.82 22.65
CA GLY A 31 2.88 1.81 22.43
C GLY A 31 3.13 0.92 21.26
N LEU A 32 2.07 0.27 20.81
CA LEU A 32 2.11 -0.65 19.70
C LEU A 32 1.94 0.12 18.39
N VAL A 33 2.81 -0.20 17.44
CA VAL A 33 2.73 0.35 16.09
C VAL A 33 2.57 -0.81 15.13
N ASP A 34 1.61 -0.70 14.23
CA ASP A 34 1.31 -1.77 13.30
C ASP A 34 0.81 -1.20 11.98
N LEU A 35 0.81 -2.05 10.98
CA LEU A 35 0.30 -1.73 9.66
C LEU A 35 -0.70 -2.80 9.26
N LYS A 36 -1.90 -2.37 8.91
CA LYS A 36 -2.92 -3.26 8.38
C LYS A 36 -3.03 -3.05 6.89
N LEU A 37 -2.97 -4.14 6.15
CA LEU A 37 -3.06 -4.12 4.71
C LEU A 37 -4.21 -5.01 4.24
N GLY A 38 -5.01 -4.49 3.32
CA GLY A 38 -6.03 -5.26 2.65
C GLY A 38 -6.09 -4.82 1.21
N HIS A 39 -6.74 -5.60 0.37
CA HIS A 39 -6.92 -5.18 -1.01
C HIS A 39 -8.16 -5.84 -1.60
N TYR A 40 -8.67 -5.22 -2.64
CA TYR A 40 -9.82 -5.73 -3.37
C TYR A 40 -9.79 -5.19 -4.80
N SER A 41 -10.49 -5.88 -5.69
CA SER A 41 -10.60 -5.44 -7.09
C SER A 41 -11.91 -4.69 -7.28
N LYS A 42 -11.86 -3.59 -8.01
CA LYS A 42 -13.02 -2.80 -8.36
C LYS A 42 -12.81 -2.18 -9.73
N ASP A 43 -13.72 -2.47 -10.67
CA ASP A 43 -13.67 -1.89 -12.03
C ASP A 43 -12.32 -2.09 -12.73
N GLY A 44 -11.72 -3.26 -12.54
CA GLY A 44 -10.46 -3.59 -13.19
C GLY A 44 -9.24 -3.01 -12.50
N VAL A 45 -9.42 -2.40 -11.34
CA VAL A 45 -8.34 -1.78 -10.56
C VAL A 45 -8.21 -2.52 -9.25
N GLU A 46 -6.98 -2.74 -8.82
CA GLU A 46 -6.72 -3.31 -7.51
C GLU A 46 -6.54 -2.15 -6.52
N VAL A 47 -7.37 -2.13 -5.49
CA VAL A 47 -7.31 -1.09 -4.45
C VAL A 47 -6.65 -1.68 -3.22
N ILE A 48 -5.60 -1.02 -2.76
CA ILE A 48 -4.86 -1.44 -1.57
C ILE A 48 -5.22 -0.49 -0.41
N ASP A 49 -5.88 -1.04 0.62
CA ASP A 49 -6.20 -0.26 1.81
C ASP A 49 -5.05 -0.39 2.80
N VAL A 50 -4.55 0.75 3.25
CA VAL A 50 -3.45 0.80 4.20
C VAL A 50 -3.93 1.55 5.43
N GLU A 51 -3.73 0.95 6.60
CA GLU A 51 -4.10 1.57 7.86
C GLU A 51 -2.94 1.46 8.84
N GLY A 52 -2.57 2.59 9.45
CA GLY A 52 -1.51 2.63 10.44
C GLY A 52 -0.37 3.56 10.03
N GLU A 53 0.86 3.13 10.29
CA GLU A 53 2.03 3.95 10.01
C GLU A 53 2.95 3.23 9.03
N ILE A 54 3.42 3.97 8.03
CA ILE A 54 4.34 3.42 7.03
C ILE A 54 5.72 3.98 7.34
N ASP A 55 6.56 3.14 7.92
CA ASP A 55 7.91 3.52 8.33
C ASP A 55 8.91 2.45 7.88
N ILE A 56 10.17 2.60 8.31
CA ILE A 56 11.24 1.68 7.93
C ILE A 56 10.93 0.22 8.30
N TYR A 57 10.10 0.00 9.34
CA TYR A 57 9.79 -1.35 9.81
C TYR A 57 8.59 -1.94 9.09
N THR A 58 7.62 -1.12 8.70
CA THR A 58 6.37 -1.59 8.09
C THR A 58 6.36 -1.50 6.58
N ALA A 59 7.14 -0.58 6.01
CA ALA A 59 7.17 -0.38 4.57
C ALA A 59 7.48 -1.66 3.77
N PRO A 60 8.35 -2.57 4.25
CA PRO A 60 8.59 -3.81 3.52
C PRO A 60 7.35 -4.65 3.29
N ARG A 61 6.38 -4.59 4.20
CA ARG A 61 5.13 -5.35 4.03
C ARG A 61 4.30 -4.79 2.89
N LEU A 62 4.21 -3.47 2.80
CA LEU A 62 3.52 -2.83 1.68
C LEU A 62 4.24 -3.13 0.38
N ARG A 63 5.56 -3.07 0.40
CA ARG A 63 6.36 -3.38 -0.78
C ARG A 63 6.10 -4.78 -1.30
N GLU A 64 6.05 -5.77 -0.39
CA GLU A 64 5.79 -7.14 -0.78
C GLU A 64 4.42 -7.31 -1.41
N LEU A 65 3.42 -6.63 -0.88
CA LEU A 65 2.07 -6.69 -1.44
C LEU A 65 2.05 -6.12 -2.85
N LEU A 66 2.71 -4.97 -3.07
CA LEU A 66 2.75 -4.36 -4.40
C LEU A 66 3.47 -5.27 -5.40
N ILE A 67 4.57 -5.88 -4.98
CA ILE A 67 5.31 -6.82 -5.83
C ILE A 67 4.44 -8.03 -6.16
N ASP A 68 3.74 -8.56 -5.17
CA ASP A 68 2.89 -9.73 -5.36
C ASP A 68 1.75 -9.43 -6.34
N LEU A 69 1.10 -8.28 -6.19
CA LEU A 69 0.01 -7.91 -7.08
C LEU A 69 0.50 -7.72 -8.52
N ALA A 70 1.64 -7.06 -8.69
CA ALA A 70 2.22 -6.89 -10.02
C ALA A 70 2.62 -8.23 -10.61
N GLY A 71 3.11 -9.15 -9.77
CA GLY A 71 3.46 -10.51 -10.21
C GLY A 71 2.27 -11.31 -10.70
N LYS A 72 1.06 -10.90 -10.30
CA LYS A 72 -0.19 -11.51 -10.74
C LYS A 72 -0.85 -10.69 -11.86
N ASN A 73 -0.08 -9.83 -12.50
CA ASN A 73 -0.51 -8.99 -13.62
C ASN A 73 -1.54 -7.92 -13.23
N ASN A 74 -1.55 -7.51 -11.96
CA ASN A 74 -2.37 -6.38 -11.53
C ASN A 74 -1.53 -5.12 -11.65
N TYR A 75 -1.68 -4.42 -12.77
CA TYR A 75 -0.87 -3.24 -13.07
C TYR A 75 -1.62 -1.93 -12.88
N GLN A 76 -2.93 -1.99 -12.57
CA GLN A 76 -3.72 -0.81 -12.30
C GLN A 76 -3.98 -0.78 -10.80
N LEU A 77 -3.25 0.08 -10.10
CA LEU A 77 -3.23 0.08 -8.64
C LEU A 77 -3.69 1.43 -8.08
N ILE A 78 -4.43 1.37 -6.99
CA ILE A 78 -4.77 2.54 -6.17
C ILE A 78 -4.39 2.20 -4.74
N VAL A 79 -3.58 3.06 -4.12
CA VAL A 79 -3.22 2.89 -2.71
C VAL A 79 -4.01 3.91 -1.90
N ASN A 80 -4.86 3.40 -1.02
CA ASN A 80 -5.71 4.23 -0.18
C ASN A 80 -4.99 4.54 1.12
N LEU A 81 -4.59 5.80 1.29
CA LEU A 81 -3.82 6.27 2.44
C LEU A 81 -4.68 7.03 3.45
N GLU A 82 -6.02 6.94 3.34
CA GLU A 82 -6.92 7.70 4.19
C GLU A 82 -6.74 7.40 5.68
N LYS A 83 -6.32 6.18 6.00
CA LYS A 83 -6.14 5.76 7.39
C LYS A 83 -4.67 5.64 7.77
N VAL A 84 -3.79 6.30 7.02
CA VAL A 84 -2.36 6.34 7.32
C VAL A 84 -2.07 7.58 8.14
N GLY A 85 -1.48 7.38 9.32
CA GLY A 85 -1.16 8.49 10.21
C GLY A 85 0.29 8.98 10.12
N PHE A 86 1.15 8.22 9.46
CA PHE A 86 2.56 8.57 9.34
C PHE A 86 3.15 7.92 8.09
N LEU A 87 4.01 8.66 7.41
CA LEU A 87 4.67 8.18 6.19
C LEU A 87 6.05 8.82 6.13
N ASP A 88 7.08 7.99 6.14
CA ASP A 88 8.46 8.48 6.03
C ASP A 88 9.02 8.24 4.62
N SER A 89 10.30 8.58 4.44
CA SER A 89 10.94 8.45 3.13
C SER A 89 11.01 7.01 2.65
N THR A 90 11.07 6.03 3.56
CA THR A 90 11.06 4.63 3.17
C THR A 90 9.73 4.27 2.52
N GLY A 91 8.63 4.74 3.13
CA GLY A 91 7.30 4.53 2.56
C GLY A 91 7.13 5.21 1.22
N LEU A 92 7.64 6.45 1.09
CA LEU A 92 7.60 7.13 -0.20
C LEU A 92 8.35 6.33 -1.26
N GLY A 93 9.51 5.78 -0.91
CA GLY A 93 10.28 4.96 -1.83
C GLY A 93 9.54 3.71 -2.29
N VAL A 94 8.77 3.11 -1.38
CA VAL A 94 7.96 1.94 -1.72
C VAL A 94 6.89 2.31 -2.75
N LEU A 95 6.22 3.45 -2.56
CA LEU A 95 5.20 3.90 -3.50
C LEU A 95 5.79 4.21 -4.88
N VAL A 96 6.92 4.91 -4.89
CA VAL A 96 7.61 5.21 -6.15
C VAL A 96 8.06 3.92 -6.83
N GLY A 97 8.59 2.97 -6.06
CA GLY A 97 8.99 1.68 -6.60
C GLY A 97 7.83 0.90 -7.19
N GLY A 98 6.66 0.97 -6.55
CA GLY A 98 5.46 0.32 -7.08
C GLY A 98 5.03 0.93 -8.41
N LEU A 99 5.08 2.26 -8.52
CA LEU A 99 4.76 2.92 -9.77
C LEU A 99 5.72 2.52 -10.89
N LYS A 100 7.02 2.49 -10.58
CA LYS A 100 8.02 2.09 -11.57
C LYS A 100 7.85 0.65 -12.01
N ARG A 101 7.32 -0.19 -11.14
CA ARG A 101 7.12 -1.60 -11.46
C ARG A 101 5.97 -1.80 -12.45
N VAL A 102 4.92 -0.99 -12.36
CA VAL A 102 3.74 -1.17 -13.22
C VAL A 102 3.80 -0.38 -14.53
N ARG A 103 4.57 0.70 -14.57
CA ARG A 103 4.65 1.54 -15.79
C ARG A 103 5.03 0.80 -17.06
N PRO A 104 6.01 -0.11 -17.07
CA PRO A 104 6.35 -0.82 -18.30
C PRO A 104 5.22 -1.67 -18.88
N HIS A 105 4.17 -1.91 -18.07
CA HIS A 105 3.01 -2.70 -18.49
C HIS A 105 1.80 -1.79 -18.76
N ASP A 106 2.04 -0.52 -19.06
CA ASP A 106 0.99 0.49 -19.21
C ASP A 106 0.13 0.61 -17.96
N GLY A 107 0.74 0.32 -16.82
CA GLY A 107 0.05 0.38 -15.54
C GLY A 107 0.17 1.74 -14.90
N SER A 108 -0.56 1.90 -13.80
CA SER A 108 -0.52 3.13 -13.02
C SER A 108 -0.68 2.82 -11.54
N LEU A 109 -0.20 3.74 -10.72
CA LEU A 109 -0.39 3.68 -9.28
C LEU A 109 -0.81 5.07 -8.84
N ASP A 110 -2.05 5.20 -8.39
CA ASP A 110 -2.58 6.45 -7.89
C ASP A 110 -2.85 6.34 -6.40
N LEU A 111 -3.04 7.46 -5.75
CA LEU A 111 -3.18 7.52 -4.31
C LEU A 111 -4.50 8.17 -3.94
N VAL A 112 -5.06 7.75 -2.80
CA VAL A 112 -6.22 8.40 -2.19
C VAL A 112 -5.77 8.95 -0.85
N CYS A 113 -5.87 10.25 -0.68
CA CYS A 113 -5.42 10.91 0.53
C CYS A 113 -6.08 12.28 0.68
N THR A 114 -6.64 12.54 1.85
CA THR A 114 -7.21 13.86 2.18
C THR A 114 -6.52 14.48 3.38
N GLN A 115 -5.66 13.74 4.09
CA GLN A 115 -4.99 14.24 5.27
C GLN A 115 -3.92 15.26 4.88
N GLU A 116 -4.04 16.47 5.39
CA GLU A 116 -3.12 17.55 5.03
C GLU A 116 -1.67 17.23 5.32
N ARG A 117 -1.43 16.57 6.45
CA ARG A 117 -0.07 16.23 6.84
C ARG A 117 0.60 15.32 5.82
N ILE A 118 -0.12 14.33 5.33
CA ILE A 118 0.41 13.40 4.34
C ILE A 118 0.51 14.08 2.97
N LEU A 119 -0.51 14.84 2.58
CA LEU A 119 -0.47 15.59 1.33
C LEU A 119 0.72 16.54 1.26
N LYS A 120 1.06 17.15 2.39
CA LYS A 120 2.18 18.08 2.45
C LYS A 120 3.50 17.39 2.14
N ILE A 121 3.65 16.13 2.57
CA ILE A 121 4.85 15.37 2.27
C ILE A 121 5.01 15.20 0.76
N PHE A 122 3.91 14.87 0.07
CA PHE A 122 3.96 14.71 -1.39
C PHE A 122 4.24 16.04 -2.09
N LYS A 123 3.69 17.14 -1.58
CA LYS A 123 3.95 18.46 -2.15
C LYS A 123 5.41 18.87 -2.00
N ILE A 124 5.95 18.72 -0.79
CA ILE A 124 7.32 19.13 -0.49
C ILE A 124 8.34 18.33 -1.30
N THR A 125 8.06 17.05 -1.51
CA THR A 125 8.97 16.18 -2.25
C THR A 125 8.78 16.26 -3.76
N GLY A 126 7.77 17.01 -4.23
CA GLY A 126 7.47 17.11 -5.66
C GLY A 126 6.72 15.91 -6.21
N LEU A 127 6.32 14.98 -5.36
CA LEU A 127 5.69 13.75 -5.81
C LEU A 127 4.24 13.93 -6.25
N THR A 128 3.64 15.10 -6.00
CA THR A 128 2.32 15.43 -6.57
C THR A 128 2.37 15.50 -8.09
N LYS A 129 3.57 15.66 -8.66
CA LYS A 129 3.74 15.65 -10.12
C LYS A 129 3.92 14.24 -10.66
N VAL A 130 4.14 13.28 -9.78
CA VAL A 130 4.40 11.88 -10.15
C VAL A 130 3.18 11.02 -9.95
N PHE A 131 2.43 11.26 -8.88
CA PHE A 131 1.24 10.48 -8.55
C PHE A 131 -0.02 11.31 -8.75
N GLY A 132 -1.06 10.68 -9.29
CA GLY A 132 -2.41 11.23 -9.18
C GLY A 132 -2.89 11.00 -7.75
N ILE A 133 -3.35 12.07 -7.10
CA ILE A 133 -3.83 11.99 -5.72
C ILE A 133 -5.28 12.46 -5.70
N TYR A 134 -6.15 11.61 -5.19
CA TYR A 134 -7.59 11.82 -5.22
C TYR A 134 -8.16 11.79 -3.82
N GLN A 135 -9.38 12.31 -3.66
CA GLN A 135 -10.03 12.37 -2.35
C GLN A 135 -10.75 11.09 -2.00
N THR A 136 -11.18 10.32 -3.01
CA THR A 136 -11.86 9.05 -2.79
C THR A 136 -11.37 8.02 -3.80
N VAL A 137 -11.60 6.76 -3.46
CA VAL A 137 -11.31 5.65 -4.38
C VAL A 137 -12.13 5.80 -5.66
N ASP A 138 -13.41 6.17 -5.53
CA ASP A 138 -14.27 6.32 -6.71
C ASP A 138 -13.77 7.41 -7.64
N GLN A 139 -13.28 8.52 -7.10
CA GLN A 139 -12.69 9.57 -7.92
C GLN A 139 -11.44 9.08 -8.65
N ALA A 140 -10.60 8.31 -7.97
CA ALA A 140 -9.39 7.77 -8.57
C ALA A 140 -9.74 6.82 -9.72
N ILE A 141 -10.75 5.99 -9.54
CA ILE A 141 -11.18 5.06 -10.58
C ILE A 141 -11.77 5.84 -11.76
N ALA A 142 -12.62 6.83 -11.48
CA ALA A 142 -13.26 7.63 -12.52
C ALA A 142 -12.23 8.36 -13.40
N ALA A 143 -11.13 8.79 -12.82
CA ALA A 143 -10.09 9.50 -13.55
C ALA A 143 -9.37 8.64 -14.57
N ARG A 144 -9.51 7.33 -14.51
CA ARG A 144 -8.87 6.38 -15.43
C ARG A 144 -9.74 6.06 -16.65
N LYS A 145 -11.00 6.46 -16.61
CA LYS A 145 -11.94 6.12 -17.68
C LYS A 145 -12.01 7.17 -18.78
#